data_41e13745a3f3f5893707118abb07ea52
#
_entry.id   41e13745a3f3f5893707118abb07ea52
#
_cell.length_a   1.000
_cell.length_b   1.000
_cell.length_c   1.000
_cell.angle_alpha   90.00
_cell.angle_beta   90.00
_cell.angle_gamma   90.00
#
_symmetry.space_group_name_H-M   'P 1'
#
loop_
_entity.id
_entity.type
_entity.pdbx_description
1 polymer ?
#
loop_
_entity_poly.entity_id
_entity_poly.type
_entity_poly.pdbx_seq_one_letter_code
_entity_poly.pdbx_strand_id
1 'polypeptide(L)'
;QDHHITTQNLRAAFALVDDLSTDKYTFKRHGKLEYLADTDRSSSFKYNYVSDSSSVLIDNLKTGALHNLNFEIGIDIIFPERFSLFAIYERNQTLDNGYSGHTDNLYLAIGYLPNKNNEYTFLLNGSENLVSNFEIKKNINGYNISFNLAENLMKLGEASDASININKVF
;
A
#
# COMPACT_ATOMS: atom_id res chain seq x y z
N GLN A 1 -11.41 28.60 17.45
CA GLN A 1 -10.75 27.31 17.81
C GLN A 1 -9.34 27.33 17.22
N ASP A 2 -8.33 27.51 18.06
CA ASP A 2 -6.95 27.48 17.65
C ASP A 2 -6.42 26.06 17.97
N HIS A 3 -6.00 25.34 16.92
CA HIS A 3 -5.37 24.03 17.05
C HIS A 3 -3.88 24.17 16.71
N HIS A 4 -3.01 23.92 17.67
CA HIS A 4 -1.58 23.82 17.44
C HIS A 4 -1.16 22.35 17.57
N ILE A 5 -0.72 21.76 16.48
CA ILE A 5 -0.10 20.43 16.47
C ILE A 5 1.34 20.62 16.06
N THR A 6 2.27 20.30 16.95
CA THR A 6 3.70 20.29 16.63
C THR A 6 4.16 18.84 16.60
N THR A 7 4.65 18.39 15.46
CA THR A 7 5.24 17.06 15.31
C THR A 7 6.70 17.20 14.90
N GLN A 8 7.59 16.53 15.62
CA GLN A 8 9.01 16.41 15.25
C GLN A 8 9.30 14.95 14.94
N ASN A 9 9.78 14.69 13.74
CA ASN A 9 10.08 13.34 13.25
C ASN A 9 11.58 13.19 12.98
N LEU A 10 12.17 12.16 13.53
CA LEU A 10 13.49 11.68 13.14
C LEU A 10 13.31 10.42 12.28
N ARG A 11 13.94 10.41 11.10
CA ARG A 11 13.91 9.28 10.19
C ARG A 11 15.32 8.87 9.82
N ALA A 12 15.62 7.60 10.01
CA ALA A 12 16.85 6.98 9.53
C ALA A 12 16.48 5.78 8.66
N ALA A 13 17.01 5.71 7.45
CA ALA A 13 16.71 4.64 6.53
C ALA A 13 17.98 4.10 5.87
N PHE A 14 18.02 2.77 5.70
CA PHE A 14 18.99 2.05 4.90
C PHE A 14 18.23 1.32 3.78
N ALA A 15 18.68 1.49 2.55
CA ALA A 15 18.11 0.80 1.41
C ALA A 15 19.22 0.13 0.58
N LEU A 16 18.91 -1.07 0.10
CA LEU A 16 19.76 -1.85 -0.79
C LEU A 16 18.96 -2.17 -2.05
N VAL A 17 19.57 -1.89 -3.20
CA VAL A 17 18.99 -2.23 -4.51
C VAL A 17 20.05 -3.02 -5.28
N ASP A 18 19.66 -4.15 -5.81
CA ASP A 18 20.49 -4.99 -6.65
C ASP A 18 19.80 -5.21 -8.00
N ASP A 19 20.50 -4.90 -9.08
CA ASP A 19 20.01 -5.02 -10.44
C ASP A 19 20.87 -6.05 -11.20
N LEU A 20 20.28 -7.22 -11.41
CA LEU A 20 20.87 -8.33 -12.16
C LEU A 20 20.26 -8.47 -13.57
N SER A 21 19.77 -7.37 -14.12
CA SER A 21 19.13 -7.33 -15.42
C SER A 21 20.11 -7.61 -16.55
N THR A 22 19.59 -8.22 -17.61
CA THR A 22 20.29 -8.51 -18.87
C THR A 22 19.48 -7.98 -20.05
N ASP A 23 19.98 -8.08 -21.26
CA ASP A 23 19.24 -7.72 -22.48
C ASP A 23 17.96 -8.58 -22.69
N LYS A 24 17.86 -9.73 -22.03
CA LYS A 24 16.75 -10.68 -22.19
C LYS A 24 15.69 -10.59 -21.10
N TYR A 25 16.04 -10.07 -19.93
CA TYR A 25 15.14 -9.93 -18.80
C TYR A 25 15.62 -8.85 -17.85
N THR A 26 14.71 -8.27 -17.12
CA THR A 26 15.00 -7.43 -15.96
C THR A 26 14.78 -8.25 -14.70
N PHE A 27 15.77 -8.25 -13.82
CA PHE A 27 15.64 -8.81 -12.48
C PHE A 27 16.23 -7.83 -11.49
N LYS A 28 15.35 -7.24 -10.65
CA LYS A 28 15.74 -6.33 -9.58
C LYS A 28 15.23 -6.86 -8.26
N ARG A 29 16.01 -6.64 -7.23
CA ARG A 29 15.59 -6.89 -5.86
C ARG A 29 15.97 -5.70 -5.01
N HIS A 30 15.14 -5.40 -4.04
CA HIS A 30 15.42 -4.33 -3.12
C HIS A 30 15.02 -4.72 -1.69
N GLY A 31 15.68 -4.07 -0.74
CA GLY A 31 15.34 -4.14 0.67
C GLY A 31 15.51 -2.77 1.30
N LYS A 32 14.65 -2.44 2.24
CA LYS A 32 14.70 -1.19 2.99
C LYS A 32 14.43 -1.48 4.45
N LEU A 33 15.25 -0.88 5.30
CA LEU A 33 15.01 -0.83 6.74
C LEU A 33 14.96 0.64 7.13
N GLU A 34 13.89 1.03 7.80
CA GLU A 34 13.66 2.40 8.19
C GLU A 34 13.23 2.48 9.64
N TYR A 35 13.86 3.35 10.39
CA TYR A 35 13.46 3.69 11.74
C TYR A 35 12.86 5.09 11.76
N LEU A 36 11.68 5.20 12.34
CA LEU A 36 10.94 6.42 12.55
C LEU A 36 10.78 6.65 14.04
N ALA A 37 11.19 7.82 14.52
CA ALA A 37 10.94 8.28 15.87
C ALA A 37 10.15 9.58 15.84
N ASP A 38 8.94 9.56 16.37
CA ASP A 38 8.16 10.74 16.66
C ASP A 38 8.51 11.24 18.07
N THR A 39 9.21 12.36 18.15
CA THR A 39 9.77 12.83 19.43
C THR A 39 8.81 13.63 20.27
N ASP A 40 7.74 14.16 19.70
CA ASP A 40 6.73 14.91 20.47
C ASP A 40 5.37 14.93 19.76
N ARG A 41 4.36 14.38 20.42
CA ARG A 41 2.95 14.50 20.05
C ARG A 41 2.18 15.06 21.22
N SER A 42 2.31 16.36 21.46
CA SER A 42 1.41 17.05 22.35
C SER A 42 0.40 17.84 21.53
N SER A 43 -0.87 17.52 21.65
CA SER A 43 -1.94 18.35 21.14
C SER A 43 -2.71 18.93 22.30
N SER A 44 -2.89 20.24 22.32
CA SER A 44 -3.76 20.90 23.29
C SER A 44 -5.04 21.37 22.59
N PHE A 45 -6.16 20.93 23.10
CA PHE A 45 -7.48 21.39 22.65
C PHE A 45 -8.04 22.39 23.65
N LYS A 46 -8.35 23.58 23.17
CA LYS A 46 -9.12 24.59 23.93
C LYS A 46 -10.53 24.55 23.41
N TYR A 47 -11.48 24.28 24.29
CA TYR A 47 -12.91 24.35 23.98
C TYR A 47 -13.69 24.98 25.12
N ASN A 48 -14.81 25.60 24.81
CA ASN A 48 -15.76 26.13 25.74
C ASN A 48 -17.16 25.65 25.39
N TYR A 49 -18.00 25.53 26.36
CA TYR A 49 -19.41 25.22 26.12
C TYR A 49 -20.10 26.44 25.47
N VAL A 50 -20.96 26.20 24.50
CA VAL A 50 -21.75 27.25 23.84
C VAL A 50 -22.64 27.98 24.83
N SER A 51 -23.04 27.30 25.92
CA SER A 51 -23.86 27.88 27.01
C SER A 51 -23.03 28.64 28.06
N ASP A 52 -21.71 28.47 28.08
CA ASP A 52 -20.82 29.19 29.01
C ASP A 52 -19.49 29.48 28.30
N SER A 53 -19.42 30.66 27.71
CA SER A 53 -18.24 31.16 27.00
C SER A 53 -17.11 31.63 27.94
N SER A 54 -17.34 31.70 29.23
CA SER A 54 -16.36 32.14 30.21
C SER A 54 -15.48 31.01 30.74
N SER A 55 -15.93 29.75 30.61
CA SER A 55 -15.20 28.57 31.05
C SER A 55 -14.43 27.97 29.91
N VAL A 56 -13.09 28.17 29.84
CA VAL A 56 -12.19 27.55 28.87
C VAL A 56 -11.66 26.24 29.45
N LEU A 57 -12.02 25.14 28.83
CA LEU A 57 -11.47 23.82 29.14
C LEU A 57 -10.25 23.57 28.25
N ILE A 58 -9.17 23.14 28.86
CA ILE A 58 -7.94 22.78 28.16
C ILE A 58 -7.72 21.28 28.36
N ASP A 59 -7.78 20.53 27.29
CA ASP A 59 -7.43 19.12 27.28
C ASP A 59 -6.10 18.94 26.58
N ASN A 60 -5.14 18.34 27.31
CA ASN A 60 -3.81 18.06 26.79
C ASN A 60 -3.70 16.56 26.48
N LEU A 61 -3.83 16.21 25.22
CA LEU A 61 -3.52 14.86 24.75
C LEU A 61 -2.00 14.74 24.57
N LYS A 62 -1.36 14.04 25.49
CA LYS A 62 0.00 13.54 25.29
C LYS A 62 -0.09 12.14 24.71
N THR A 63 0.09 12.00 23.42
CA THR A 63 0.45 10.71 22.82
C THR A 63 1.96 10.56 22.96
N GLY A 64 2.42 9.53 23.64
CA GLY A 64 3.85 9.25 23.82
C GLY A 64 4.60 9.17 22.50
N ALA A 65 5.91 9.33 22.55
CA ALA A 65 6.78 9.16 21.39
C ALA A 65 6.52 7.78 20.76
N LEU A 66 6.24 7.77 19.47
CA LEU A 66 6.02 6.54 18.70
C LEU A 66 7.32 6.17 17.97
N HIS A 67 7.83 4.99 18.26
CA HIS A 67 8.97 4.43 17.57
C HIS A 67 8.47 3.32 16.64
N ASN A 68 8.76 3.45 15.36
CA ASN A 68 8.36 2.46 14.36
C ASN A 68 9.59 1.97 13.61
N LEU A 69 9.61 0.67 13.34
CA LEU A 69 10.57 0.04 12.47
C LEU A 69 9.83 -0.47 11.23
N ASN A 70 10.18 0.07 10.07
CA ASN A 70 9.64 -0.35 8.79
C ASN A 70 10.65 -1.23 8.08
N PHE A 71 10.21 -2.39 7.65
CA PHE A 71 10.98 -3.31 6.84
C PHE A 71 10.24 -3.55 5.53
N GLU A 72 10.96 -3.48 4.40
CA GLU A 72 10.44 -3.72 3.07
C GLU A 72 11.41 -4.61 2.30
N ILE A 73 10.88 -5.60 1.61
CA ILE A 73 11.61 -6.39 0.60
C ILE A 73 10.76 -6.48 -0.66
N GLY A 74 11.42 -6.44 -1.81
CA GLY A 74 10.75 -6.54 -3.08
C GLY A 74 11.59 -7.17 -4.17
N ILE A 75 10.88 -7.72 -5.15
CA ILE A 75 11.46 -8.27 -6.38
C ILE A 75 10.68 -7.79 -7.59
N ASP A 76 11.40 -7.62 -8.68
CA ASP A 76 10.91 -7.17 -9.97
C ASP A 76 11.51 -8.05 -11.06
N ILE A 77 10.65 -8.81 -11.76
CA ILE A 77 11.06 -9.72 -12.83
C ILE A 77 10.25 -9.38 -14.07
N ILE A 78 10.92 -8.98 -15.14
CA ILE A 78 10.26 -8.64 -16.40
C ILE A 78 10.95 -9.40 -17.52
N PHE A 79 10.19 -10.25 -18.21
CA PHE A 79 10.55 -10.83 -19.50
C PHE A 79 9.83 -10.01 -20.57
N PRO A 80 10.55 -9.23 -21.39
CA PRO A 80 9.93 -8.37 -22.38
C PRO A 80 8.92 -9.10 -23.25
N GLU A 81 7.77 -8.47 -23.48
CA GLU A 81 6.67 -8.95 -24.33
C GLU A 81 5.97 -10.25 -23.88
N ARG A 82 6.24 -10.75 -22.67
CA ARG A 82 5.62 -12.02 -22.24
C ARG A 82 5.14 -12.07 -20.80
N PHE A 83 6.00 -11.74 -19.86
CA PHE A 83 5.71 -11.99 -18.45
C PHE A 83 6.33 -10.92 -17.58
N SER A 84 5.60 -10.49 -16.56
CA SER A 84 6.11 -9.65 -15.49
C SER A 84 5.63 -10.16 -14.13
N LEU A 85 6.51 -10.09 -13.16
CA LEU A 85 6.23 -10.37 -11.75
C LEU A 85 6.80 -9.21 -10.93
N PHE A 86 5.96 -8.63 -10.10
CA PHE A 86 6.33 -7.64 -9.11
C PHE A 86 5.80 -8.08 -7.77
N ALA A 87 6.64 -8.14 -6.75
CA ALA A 87 6.20 -8.50 -5.41
C ALA A 87 6.91 -7.61 -4.38
N ILE A 88 6.13 -7.07 -3.45
CA ILE A 88 6.63 -6.34 -2.29
C ILE A 88 5.95 -6.89 -1.03
N TYR A 89 6.75 -7.07 0.00
CA TYR A 89 6.30 -7.28 1.36
C TYR A 89 6.84 -6.16 2.24
N GLU A 90 5.95 -5.56 3.01
CA GLU A 90 6.26 -4.52 3.98
C GLU A 90 5.78 -4.95 5.36
N ARG A 91 6.59 -4.65 6.36
CA ARG A 91 6.20 -4.77 7.76
C ARG A 91 6.51 -3.48 8.50
N ASN A 92 5.50 -2.94 9.15
CA ASN A 92 5.62 -1.83 10.07
C ASN A 92 5.45 -2.38 11.50
N GLN A 93 6.46 -2.24 12.33
CA GLN A 93 6.50 -2.69 13.69
C GLN A 93 6.59 -1.50 14.64
N THR A 94 5.61 -1.34 15.53
CA THR A 94 5.68 -0.38 16.62
C THR A 94 6.56 -0.94 17.75
N LEU A 95 7.52 -0.12 18.23
CA LEU A 95 8.52 -0.52 19.22
C LEU A 95 8.25 0.07 20.61
N ASP A 96 7.10 0.67 20.85
CA ASP A 96 6.81 1.34 22.12
C ASP A 96 6.42 0.38 23.24
N ASN A 97 6.89 0.69 24.46
CA ASN A 97 6.53 -0.04 25.67
C ASN A 97 5.02 0.08 25.95
N GLY A 98 4.29 -1.01 25.73
CA GLY A 98 2.84 -1.10 25.92
C GLY A 98 2.01 -1.11 24.64
N TYR A 99 2.61 -0.84 23.48
CA TYR A 99 2.01 -0.98 22.16
C TYR A 99 2.90 -1.85 21.28
N SER A 100 2.64 -3.12 21.20
CA SER A 100 3.29 -4.03 20.26
C SER A 100 2.31 -4.34 19.12
N GLY A 101 2.11 -3.37 18.24
CA GLY A 101 1.35 -3.58 17.03
C GLY A 101 2.28 -3.77 15.83
N HIS A 102 1.87 -4.59 14.88
CA HIS A 102 2.50 -4.64 13.57
C HIS A 102 1.44 -4.64 12.48
N THR A 103 1.82 -4.13 11.33
CA THR A 103 1.01 -4.20 10.12
C THR A 103 1.87 -4.81 9.03
N ASP A 104 1.38 -5.85 8.42
CA ASP A 104 2.01 -6.52 7.29
C ASP A 104 1.23 -6.17 6.02
N ASN A 105 1.92 -5.71 4.97
CA ASN A 105 1.36 -5.45 3.67
C ASN A 105 2.01 -6.36 2.64
N LEU A 106 1.19 -6.98 1.81
CA LEU A 106 1.64 -7.77 0.68
C LEU A 106 1.09 -7.14 -0.60
N TYR A 107 1.96 -6.95 -1.58
CA TYR A 107 1.60 -6.60 -2.93
C TYR A 107 2.24 -7.59 -3.89
N LEU A 108 1.43 -8.18 -4.77
CA LEU A 108 1.86 -9.07 -5.82
C LEU A 108 1.14 -8.70 -7.11
N ALA A 109 1.90 -8.45 -8.17
CA ALA A 109 1.38 -8.22 -9.50
C ALA A 109 2.01 -9.21 -10.48
N ILE A 110 1.20 -9.92 -11.23
CA ILE A 110 1.61 -10.83 -12.28
C ILE A 110 0.95 -10.40 -13.57
N GLY A 111 1.76 -10.13 -14.60
CA GLY A 111 1.31 -9.80 -15.95
C GLY A 111 1.74 -10.87 -16.93
N TYR A 112 0.85 -11.23 -17.84
CA TYR A 112 1.15 -12.16 -18.93
C TYR A 112 0.54 -11.67 -20.24
N LEU A 113 1.40 -11.51 -21.25
CA LEU A 113 1.03 -11.07 -22.60
C LEU A 113 1.38 -12.16 -23.60
N PRO A 114 0.48 -13.12 -23.89
CA PRO A 114 0.74 -14.16 -24.87
C PRO A 114 0.89 -13.61 -26.30
N ASN A 115 0.29 -12.48 -26.58
CA ASN A 115 0.38 -11.75 -27.85
C ASN A 115 -0.10 -10.29 -27.65
N LYS A 116 0.03 -9.45 -28.68
CA LYS A 116 -0.35 -8.01 -28.64
C LYS A 116 -1.83 -7.75 -28.35
N ASN A 117 -2.70 -8.73 -28.51
CA ASN A 117 -4.15 -8.56 -28.40
C ASN A 117 -4.71 -9.12 -27.10
N ASN A 118 -3.91 -9.83 -26.32
CA ASN A 118 -4.36 -10.43 -25.07
C ASN A 118 -3.41 -10.08 -23.94
N GLU A 119 -3.96 -9.64 -22.82
CA GLU A 119 -3.26 -9.35 -21.59
C GLU A 119 -4.02 -9.99 -20.43
N TYR A 120 -3.30 -10.64 -19.55
CA TYR A 120 -3.80 -11.22 -18.31
C TYR A 120 -3.04 -10.59 -17.15
N THR A 121 -3.76 -10.04 -16.18
CA THR A 121 -3.16 -9.45 -14.99
C THR A 121 -3.78 -10.07 -13.76
N PHE A 122 -2.95 -10.44 -12.81
CA PHE A 122 -3.35 -10.84 -11.47
C PHE A 122 -2.70 -9.89 -10.48
N LEU A 123 -3.50 -9.31 -9.59
CA LEU A 123 -3.06 -8.46 -8.50
C LEU A 123 -3.52 -9.05 -7.18
N LEU A 124 -2.64 -9.04 -6.21
CA LEU A 124 -2.95 -9.37 -4.83
C LEU A 124 -2.42 -8.23 -3.97
N ASN A 125 -3.28 -7.63 -3.15
CA ASN A 125 -2.90 -6.47 -2.36
C ASN A 125 -3.66 -6.44 -1.04
N GLY A 126 -2.98 -6.09 0.01
CA GLY A 126 -3.59 -5.83 1.30
C GLY A 126 -2.77 -6.24 2.50
N SER A 127 -3.37 -6.08 3.65
CA SER A 127 -2.84 -6.50 4.94
C SER A 127 -3.85 -7.41 5.65
N GLU A 128 -4.64 -6.88 6.56
CA GLU A 128 -5.75 -7.59 7.22
C GLU A 128 -6.90 -7.93 6.25
N ASN A 129 -7.03 -7.18 5.17
CA ASN A 129 -7.95 -7.45 4.07
C ASN A 129 -7.13 -7.67 2.80
N LEU A 130 -6.94 -8.93 2.44
CA LEU A 130 -6.22 -9.32 1.24
C LEU A 130 -7.18 -9.39 0.06
N VAL A 131 -7.04 -8.45 -0.88
CA VAL A 131 -7.88 -8.37 -2.08
C VAL A 131 -7.13 -8.92 -3.28
N SER A 132 -7.73 -9.89 -3.96
CA SER A 132 -7.26 -10.35 -5.27
C SER A 132 -8.07 -9.67 -6.38
N ASN A 133 -7.39 -9.34 -7.46
CA ASN A 133 -7.99 -8.81 -8.68
C ASN A 133 -7.41 -9.56 -9.87
N PHE A 134 -8.30 -10.12 -10.69
CA PHE A 134 -7.93 -10.79 -11.93
C PHE A 134 -8.54 -10.03 -13.10
N GLU A 135 -7.71 -9.60 -14.04
CA GLU A 135 -8.13 -8.87 -15.22
C GLU A 135 -7.69 -9.58 -16.50
N ILE A 136 -8.61 -9.69 -17.44
CA ILE A 136 -8.35 -10.15 -18.81
C ILE A 136 -8.67 -9.00 -19.74
N LYS A 137 -7.71 -8.59 -20.56
CA LYS A 137 -7.93 -7.64 -21.66
C LYS A 137 -7.75 -8.34 -22.99
N LYS A 138 -8.66 -8.06 -23.91
CA LYS A 138 -8.60 -8.58 -25.28
C LYS A 138 -8.95 -7.49 -26.29
N ASN A 139 -8.12 -7.34 -27.32
CA ASN A 139 -8.44 -6.49 -28.45
C ASN A 139 -8.97 -7.34 -29.60
N ILE A 140 -10.18 -7.01 -30.09
CA ILE A 140 -10.81 -7.69 -31.22
C ILE A 140 -11.32 -6.60 -32.19
N ASN A 141 -10.72 -6.50 -33.36
CA ASN A 141 -11.17 -5.61 -34.42
C ASN A 141 -11.37 -4.14 -33.97
N GLY A 142 -10.45 -3.61 -33.15
CA GLY A 142 -10.52 -2.25 -32.64
C GLY A 142 -11.43 -2.07 -31.42
N TYR A 143 -11.97 -3.15 -30.87
CA TYR A 143 -12.66 -3.12 -29.59
C TYR A 143 -11.74 -3.65 -28.49
N ASN A 144 -11.57 -2.89 -27.43
CA ASN A 144 -10.94 -3.34 -26.21
C ASN A 144 -12.03 -3.87 -25.27
N ILE A 145 -11.96 -5.16 -24.99
CA ILE A 145 -12.85 -5.85 -24.06
C ILE A 145 -12.02 -6.19 -22.82
N SER A 146 -12.46 -5.75 -21.65
CA SER A 146 -11.85 -6.18 -20.40
C SER A 146 -12.90 -6.84 -19.49
N PHE A 147 -12.48 -7.93 -18.89
CA PHE A 147 -13.18 -8.60 -17.79
C PHE A 147 -12.34 -8.43 -16.53
N ASN A 148 -12.98 -8.04 -15.45
CA ASN A 148 -12.34 -7.84 -14.17
C ASN A 148 -13.13 -8.60 -13.09
N LEU A 149 -12.42 -9.32 -12.24
CA LEU A 149 -12.94 -10.03 -11.07
C LEU A 149 -12.12 -9.65 -9.85
N ALA A 150 -12.76 -9.06 -8.84
CA ALA A 150 -12.13 -8.73 -7.58
C ALA A 150 -12.78 -9.49 -6.43
N GLU A 151 -11.97 -10.01 -5.52
CA GLU A 151 -12.45 -10.80 -4.37
C GLU A 151 -11.58 -10.53 -3.14
N ASN A 152 -12.23 -10.43 -1.98
CA ASN A 152 -11.54 -10.36 -0.70
C ASN A 152 -11.28 -11.78 -0.17
N LEU A 153 -10.03 -12.20 -0.18
CA LEU A 153 -9.65 -13.58 0.19
C LEU A 153 -9.77 -13.87 1.68
N MET A 154 -9.82 -12.84 2.52
CA MET A 154 -9.97 -12.99 3.98
C MET A 154 -11.44 -13.07 4.40
N LYS A 155 -12.35 -12.73 3.50
CA LYS A 155 -13.80 -12.71 3.72
C LYS A 155 -14.52 -13.55 2.65
N LEU A 156 -14.11 -14.80 2.53
CA LEU A 156 -14.71 -15.74 1.58
C LEU A 156 -16.21 -15.83 1.79
N GLY A 157 -16.98 -15.50 0.75
CA GLY A 157 -18.46 -15.51 0.79
C GLY A 157 -19.11 -14.13 0.93
N GLU A 158 -18.35 -13.05 1.12
CA GLU A 158 -18.83 -11.70 0.83
C GLU A 158 -18.78 -11.44 -0.69
N ALA A 159 -19.58 -10.50 -1.17
CA ALA A 159 -19.79 -10.27 -2.60
C ALA A 159 -18.47 -10.05 -3.37
N SER A 160 -18.22 -10.88 -4.37
CA SER A 160 -17.18 -10.65 -5.36
C SER A 160 -17.66 -9.62 -6.37
N ASP A 161 -16.79 -8.68 -6.74
CA ASP A 161 -17.08 -7.69 -7.77
C ASP A 161 -16.64 -8.22 -9.13
N ALA A 162 -17.55 -8.30 -10.09
CA ALA A 162 -17.26 -8.66 -11.46
C ALA A 162 -17.74 -7.57 -12.42
N SER A 163 -16.88 -7.16 -13.37
CA SER A 163 -17.23 -6.17 -14.37
C SER A 163 -16.74 -6.55 -15.75
N ILE A 164 -17.49 -6.14 -16.77
CA ILE A 164 -17.10 -6.23 -18.16
C ILE A 164 -17.15 -4.82 -18.75
N ASN A 165 -16.06 -4.40 -19.39
CA ASN A 165 -15.97 -3.13 -20.07
C ASN A 165 -15.67 -3.36 -21.55
N ILE A 166 -16.37 -2.65 -22.42
CA ILE A 166 -16.16 -2.70 -23.88
C ILE A 166 -15.98 -1.27 -24.38
N ASN A 167 -14.81 -0.98 -24.89
CA ASN A 167 -14.46 0.34 -25.44
C ASN A 167 -14.00 0.19 -26.89
N LYS A 168 -14.51 1.06 -27.77
CA LYS A 168 -14.03 1.13 -29.15
C LYS A 168 -12.89 2.14 -29.25
N VAL A 169 -11.80 1.71 -29.85
CA VAL A 169 -10.66 2.60 -30.19
C VAL A 169 -10.87 3.08 -31.62
N PHE A 170 -10.97 4.40 -31.80
CA PHE A 170 -11.15 5.06 -33.11
C PHE A 170 -9.81 5.47 -33.69
#